data_081f9437714ebe122f21c5cfdcba5a5d
#
_entry.id   081f9437714ebe122f21c5cfdcba5a5d
#
_cell.length_a   1.000
_cell.length_b   1.000
_cell.length_c   1.000
_cell.angle_alpha   90.00
_cell.angle_beta   90.00
_cell.angle_gamma   90.00
#
_symmetry.space_group_name_H-M   'P 1'
#
loop_
_entity.id
_entity.type
_entity.pdbx_description
1 polymer ?
#
loop_
_entity_poly.entity_id
_entity_poly.type
_entity_poly.pdbx_seq_one_letter_code
_entity_poly.pdbx_strand_id
1 'polypeptide(L)'
;MKIYLAPMEGITTYIYRNAYHHHFGGIDKYFTPFIASKKLNRRELNEILPEHNQNLNVVPQILTNRAEEFLLIAGKIAGYGYQTVNLNLGCPSGTVVSRKRGAGFLSIPDALDRFLYEIYEKSPVRISIKTRIGIESVAEWARILEIYQKYPLAELIIHPRLQKEFYQYQPHAEAFEAAVAALPHTPLCYNGDIVSKKSYETLLDRLPQTDRIMIGRGILKNPALPAQLRQCTPECTCPKEPLKTEFLKIETLKAFHDEIFEGYAAQMPGETPTLFKMKDLWTYLSESFAAPDKHLKKIRKASNYTEYHIAVNHLFRECELCPAPSSP
;
A
#
# COMPACT_ATOMS: atom_id res chain seq x y z
N MET A 1 -5.63 15.70 7.51
CA MET A 1 -5.16 14.77 6.45
C MET A 1 -5.02 13.37 7.01
N LYS A 2 -5.46 12.34 6.25
CA LYS A 2 -5.27 10.92 6.59
C LYS A 2 -4.23 10.29 5.66
N ILE A 3 -3.32 9.49 6.21
CA ILE A 3 -2.27 8.80 5.46
C ILE A 3 -2.44 7.29 5.57
N TYR A 4 -2.50 6.60 4.44
CA TYR A 4 -2.66 5.15 4.36
C TYR A 4 -1.39 4.51 3.79
N LEU A 5 -1.03 3.32 4.31
CA LEU A 5 -0.01 2.48 3.70
C LEU A 5 -0.64 1.62 2.60
N ALA A 6 -0.14 1.75 1.38
CA ALA A 6 -0.62 0.95 0.26
C ALA A 6 -0.29 -0.55 0.41
N PRO A 7 -1.19 -1.45 0.02
CA PRO A 7 -0.86 -2.87 -0.09
C PRO A 7 0.17 -3.09 -1.21
N MET A 8 1.32 -3.65 -0.86
CA MET A 8 2.38 -4.05 -1.78
C MET A 8 2.60 -5.55 -1.63
N GLU A 9 2.18 -6.32 -2.65
CA GLU A 9 2.25 -7.78 -2.62
C GLU A 9 3.67 -8.27 -2.31
N GLY A 10 3.78 -9.16 -1.35
CA GLY A 10 5.04 -9.74 -0.91
C GLY A 10 5.88 -8.86 0.03
N ILE A 11 5.58 -7.56 0.19
CA ILE A 11 6.39 -6.60 0.95
C ILE A 11 5.66 -6.12 2.20
N THR A 12 4.48 -5.48 2.05
CA THR A 12 3.74 -4.91 3.20
C THR A 12 2.92 -5.97 3.96
N THR A 13 3.56 -7.09 4.27
CA THR A 13 3.00 -8.17 5.10
C THR A 13 2.74 -7.68 6.52
N TYR A 14 2.08 -8.49 7.35
CA TYR A 14 1.87 -8.14 8.76
C TYR A 14 3.20 -7.90 9.51
N ILE A 15 4.28 -8.60 9.16
CA ILE A 15 5.61 -8.38 9.75
C ILE A 15 6.09 -6.95 9.45
N TYR A 16 6.01 -6.52 8.19
CA TYR A 16 6.37 -5.16 7.80
C TYR A 16 5.46 -4.11 8.47
N ARG A 17 4.13 -4.33 8.49
CA ARG A 17 3.18 -3.38 9.07
C ARG A 17 3.41 -3.16 10.56
N ASN A 18 3.68 -4.24 11.32
CA ASN A 18 3.98 -4.17 12.75
C ASN A 18 5.29 -3.44 13.03
N ALA A 19 6.39 -3.84 12.37
CA ALA A 19 7.66 -3.16 12.51
C ALA A 19 7.56 -1.67 12.11
N TYR A 20 6.84 -1.36 11.02
CA TYR A 20 6.61 0.01 10.59
C TYR A 20 5.86 0.82 11.66
N HIS A 21 4.78 0.28 12.19
CA HIS A 21 3.99 0.94 13.24
C HIS A 21 4.81 1.17 14.52
N HIS A 22 5.63 0.20 14.89
CA HIS A 22 6.49 0.26 16.07
C HIS A 22 7.55 1.36 15.95
N HIS A 23 8.24 1.45 14.80
CA HIS A 23 9.38 2.36 14.65
C HIS A 23 9.01 3.76 14.14
N PHE A 24 7.99 3.87 13.30
CA PHE A 24 7.65 5.12 12.61
C PHE A 24 6.24 5.64 12.95
N GLY A 25 5.23 4.80 12.95
CA GLY A 25 3.86 5.23 13.16
C GLY A 25 3.33 6.15 12.06
N GLY A 26 2.39 7.04 12.40
CA GLY A 26 1.90 8.07 11.48
C GLY A 26 0.98 7.57 10.35
N ILE A 27 0.56 6.31 10.35
CA ILE A 27 -0.37 5.72 9.39
C ILE A 27 -1.75 5.55 10.04
N ASP A 28 -2.78 6.11 9.41
CA ASP A 28 -4.17 6.03 9.88
C ASP A 28 -4.85 4.72 9.48
N LYS A 29 -4.42 4.10 8.37
CA LYS A 29 -5.00 2.86 7.86
C LYS A 29 -3.98 2.02 7.10
N TYR A 30 -3.94 0.75 7.39
CA TYR A 30 -3.13 -0.26 6.71
C TYR A 30 -4.01 -1.17 5.86
N PHE A 31 -3.43 -1.75 4.81
CA PHE A 31 -4.11 -2.75 3.98
C PHE A 31 -3.25 -4.00 3.89
N THR A 32 -3.90 -5.16 3.89
CA THR A 32 -3.17 -6.42 3.70
C THR A 32 -2.75 -6.58 2.23
N PRO A 33 -1.66 -7.32 1.93
CA PRO A 33 -1.54 -7.96 0.63
C PRO A 33 -2.84 -8.68 0.27
N PHE A 34 -3.14 -8.77 -1.03
CA PHE A 34 -4.45 -9.29 -1.42
C PHE A 34 -4.64 -10.78 -1.10
N ILE A 35 -5.86 -11.11 -0.70
CA ILE A 35 -6.36 -12.45 -0.46
C ILE A 35 -7.11 -12.89 -1.73
N ALA A 36 -6.72 -14.03 -2.31
CA ALA A 36 -7.29 -14.54 -3.56
C ALA A 36 -7.78 -16.00 -3.46
N SER A 37 -7.55 -16.67 -2.34
CA SER A 37 -7.85 -18.08 -2.15
C SER A 37 -9.19 -18.29 -1.43
N LYS A 38 -10.10 -19.08 -2.02
CA LYS A 38 -11.36 -19.49 -1.36
C LYS A 38 -11.13 -20.14 0.01
N LYS A 39 -10.09 -20.98 0.11
CA LYS A 39 -9.57 -21.48 1.38
C LYS A 39 -8.35 -20.64 1.69
N LEU A 40 -8.43 -19.77 2.68
CA LEU A 40 -7.29 -18.97 3.14
C LEU A 40 -6.09 -19.90 3.35
N ASN A 41 -5.04 -19.72 2.57
CA ASN A 41 -3.78 -20.42 2.81
C ASN A 41 -3.09 -19.82 4.05
N ARG A 42 -2.05 -20.48 4.58
CA ARG A 42 -1.36 -20.06 5.80
C ARG A 42 -0.83 -18.62 5.69
N ARG A 43 -0.32 -18.21 4.52
CA ARG A 43 0.16 -16.85 4.29
C ARG A 43 -0.97 -15.83 4.39
N GLU A 44 -2.07 -16.07 3.68
CA GLU A 44 -3.23 -15.16 3.68
C GLU A 44 -3.89 -15.09 5.06
N LEU A 45 -3.95 -16.22 5.78
CA LEU A 45 -4.47 -16.27 7.14
C LEU A 45 -3.62 -15.41 8.08
N ASN A 46 -2.30 -15.53 8.04
CA ASN A 46 -1.40 -14.75 8.88
C ASN A 46 -1.58 -13.23 8.69
N GLU A 47 -2.03 -12.77 7.51
CA GLU A 47 -2.25 -11.35 7.24
C GLU A 47 -3.47 -10.78 7.99
N ILE A 48 -4.42 -11.62 8.42
CA ILE A 48 -5.68 -11.20 9.04
C ILE A 48 -5.90 -11.73 10.46
N LEU A 49 -4.99 -12.53 11.01
CA LEU A 49 -5.08 -12.95 12.40
C LEU A 49 -5.09 -11.73 13.33
N PRO A 50 -6.03 -11.62 14.28
CA PRO A 50 -6.10 -10.48 15.21
C PRO A 50 -4.80 -10.25 15.98
N GLU A 51 -4.14 -11.33 16.43
CA GLU A 51 -2.86 -11.28 17.13
C GLU A 51 -1.71 -10.68 16.31
N HIS A 52 -1.80 -10.75 14.99
CA HIS A 52 -0.83 -10.15 14.06
C HIS A 52 -1.15 -8.69 13.69
N ASN A 53 -2.28 -8.16 14.15
CA ASN A 53 -2.76 -6.83 13.75
C ASN A 53 -3.22 -6.01 14.96
N GLN A 54 -2.70 -6.30 16.15
CA GLN A 54 -3.04 -5.58 17.38
C GLN A 54 -2.66 -4.10 17.26
N ASN A 55 -3.57 -3.24 17.70
CA ASN A 55 -3.40 -1.77 17.66
C ASN A 55 -3.26 -1.17 16.26
N LEU A 56 -3.46 -1.94 15.20
CA LEU A 56 -3.44 -1.46 13.82
C LEU A 56 -4.86 -1.35 13.25
N ASN A 57 -5.16 -0.25 12.59
CA ASN A 57 -6.37 -0.14 11.77
C ASN A 57 -6.12 -0.79 10.41
N VAL A 58 -6.35 -2.10 10.32
CA VAL A 58 -6.08 -2.89 9.13
C VAL A 58 -7.36 -3.21 8.38
N VAL A 59 -7.35 -3.02 7.06
CA VAL A 59 -8.42 -3.43 6.15
C VAL A 59 -7.91 -4.56 5.25
N PRO A 60 -8.47 -5.76 5.37
CA PRO A 60 -8.12 -6.88 4.47
C PRO A 60 -8.52 -6.58 3.02
N GLN A 61 -7.63 -6.88 2.07
CA GLN A 61 -7.87 -6.67 0.65
C GLN A 61 -8.17 -8.00 -0.05
N ILE A 62 -9.23 -8.05 -0.87
CA ILE A 62 -9.67 -9.22 -1.64
C ILE A 62 -9.42 -8.98 -3.13
N LEU A 63 -8.89 -9.99 -3.82
CA LEU A 63 -8.66 -9.99 -5.28
C LEU A 63 -9.44 -11.12 -5.94
N THR A 64 -10.60 -10.81 -6.52
CA THR A 64 -11.40 -11.75 -7.31
C THR A 64 -12.30 -11.00 -8.29
N ASN A 65 -12.83 -11.70 -9.29
CA ASN A 65 -13.88 -11.26 -10.20
C ASN A 65 -15.15 -12.15 -10.13
N ARG A 66 -15.27 -12.93 -9.07
CA ARG A 66 -16.40 -13.83 -8.82
C ARG A 66 -17.08 -13.49 -7.50
N ALA A 67 -18.37 -13.16 -7.55
CA ALA A 67 -19.13 -12.70 -6.38
C ALA A 67 -19.17 -13.78 -5.27
N GLU A 68 -19.41 -15.04 -5.64
CA GLU A 68 -19.38 -16.17 -4.71
C GLU A 68 -18.05 -16.27 -3.95
N GLU A 69 -16.91 -16.12 -4.65
CA GLU A 69 -15.58 -16.13 -4.03
C GLU A 69 -15.39 -14.96 -3.07
N PHE A 70 -15.80 -13.76 -3.50
CA PHE A 70 -15.74 -12.56 -2.67
C PHE A 70 -16.52 -12.75 -1.37
N LEU A 71 -17.78 -13.17 -1.47
CA LEU A 71 -18.68 -13.34 -0.32
C LEU A 71 -18.17 -14.40 0.65
N LEU A 72 -17.64 -15.51 0.14
CA LEU A 72 -17.03 -16.56 0.97
C LEU A 72 -15.82 -16.03 1.75
N ILE A 73 -14.93 -15.27 1.09
CA ILE A 73 -13.74 -14.69 1.72
C ILE A 73 -14.15 -13.61 2.72
N ALA A 74 -15.07 -12.71 2.33
CA ALA A 74 -15.58 -11.64 3.19
C ALA A 74 -16.25 -12.19 4.46
N GLY A 75 -17.03 -13.29 4.34
CA GLY A 75 -17.63 -13.98 5.49
C GLY A 75 -16.58 -14.52 6.47
N LYS A 76 -15.49 -15.11 5.96
CA LYS A 76 -14.38 -15.54 6.82
C LYS A 76 -13.68 -14.39 7.51
N ILE A 77 -13.41 -13.31 6.78
CA ILE A 77 -12.79 -12.09 7.31
C ILE A 77 -13.68 -11.47 8.40
N ALA A 78 -15.01 -11.43 8.19
CA ALA A 78 -15.97 -10.98 9.21
C ALA A 78 -15.89 -11.82 10.49
N GLY A 79 -15.66 -13.14 10.38
CA GLY A 79 -15.46 -14.03 11.52
C GLY A 79 -14.23 -13.71 12.38
N TYR A 80 -13.24 -12.98 11.84
CA TYR A 80 -12.10 -12.43 12.59
C TYR A 80 -12.35 -11.03 13.17
N GLY A 81 -13.59 -10.50 13.04
CA GLY A 81 -13.98 -9.20 13.62
C GLY A 81 -13.82 -8.00 12.70
N TYR A 82 -13.35 -8.16 11.48
CA TYR A 82 -13.22 -7.05 10.52
C TYR A 82 -14.60 -6.58 10.03
N GLN A 83 -14.80 -5.26 10.06
CA GLN A 83 -16.06 -4.61 9.66
C GLN A 83 -16.02 -4.06 8.22
N THR A 84 -14.86 -4.06 7.60
CA THR A 84 -14.66 -3.52 6.24
C THR A 84 -13.62 -4.37 5.52
N VAL A 85 -13.86 -4.62 4.24
CA VAL A 85 -12.89 -5.20 3.31
C VAL A 85 -12.62 -4.26 2.16
N ASN A 86 -11.50 -4.45 1.49
CA ASN A 86 -11.15 -3.69 0.30
C ASN A 86 -11.13 -4.58 -0.94
N LEU A 87 -11.84 -4.21 -2.00
CA LEU A 87 -11.79 -4.88 -3.29
C LEU A 87 -10.64 -4.32 -4.13
N ASN A 88 -9.76 -5.20 -4.62
CA ASN A 88 -8.67 -4.82 -5.52
C ASN A 88 -9.13 -4.81 -6.98
N LEU A 89 -9.24 -3.61 -7.55
CA LEU A 89 -9.47 -3.34 -8.98
C LEU A 89 -8.29 -2.55 -9.61
N GLY A 90 -7.11 -2.63 -9.00
CA GLY A 90 -5.96 -1.81 -9.40
C GLY A 90 -4.67 -2.58 -9.71
N CYS A 91 -4.56 -3.88 -9.37
CA CYS A 91 -3.34 -4.65 -9.62
C CYS A 91 -3.08 -4.78 -11.13
N PRO A 92 -1.94 -4.25 -11.66
CA PRO A 92 -1.64 -4.28 -13.09
C PRO A 92 -0.85 -5.51 -13.54
N SER A 93 -0.54 -6.44 -12.63
CA SER A 93 0.26 -7.63 -12.91
C SER A 93 -0.35 -8.46 -14.05
N GLY A 94 0.46 -8.86 -15.03
CA GLY A 94 0.01 -9.62 -16.19
C GLY A 94 -0.72 -10.92 -15.82
N THR A 95 -0.27 -11.62 -14.77
CA THR A 95 -0.91 -12.85 -14.28
C THR A 95 -2.29 -12.61 -13.65
N VAL A 96 -2.53 -11.40 -13.14
CA VAL A 96 -3.82 -10.97 -12.57
C VAL A 96 -4.75 -10.49 -13.68
N VAL A 97 -4.24 -9.62 -14.55
CA VAL A 97 -4.99 -9.00 -15.65
C VAL A 97 -5.46 -10.03 -16.69
N SER A 98 -4.62 -11.01 -17.05
CA SER A 98 -4.99 -12.10 -17.98
C SER A 98 -6.20 -12.92 -17.50
N ARG A 99 -6.41 -12.97 -16.19
CA ARG A 99 -7.58 -13.62 -15.57
C ARG A 99 -8.77 -12.68 -15.34
N LYS A 100 -8.75 -11.49 -15.94
CA LYS A 100 -9.76 -10.44 -15.71
C LYS A 100 -9.96 -10.10 -14.23
N ARG A 101 -8.88 -10.11 -13.42
CA ARG A 101 -8.87 -9.71 -12.01
C ARG A 101 -8.07 -8.41 -11.84
N GLY A 102 -8.16 -7.78 -10.67
CA GLY A 102 -7.49 -6.51 -10.40
C GLY A 102 -7.88 -5.46 -11.44
N ALA A 103 -6.89 -4.72 -12.00
CA ALA A 103 -7.17 -3.76 -13.06
C ALA A 103 -7.82 -4.40 -14.29
N GLY A 104 -7.52 -5.67 -14.59
CA GLY A 104 -8.11 -6.39 -15.72
C GLY A 104 -9.63 -6.51 -15.66
N PHE A 105 -10.25 -6.39 -14.49
CA PHE A 105 -11.71 -6.43 -14.38
C PHE A 105 -12.38 -5.16 -14.93
N LEU A 106 -11.65 -4.03 -14.97
CA LEU A 106 -12.14 -2.78 -15.55
C LEU A 106 -12.40 -2.87 -17.07
N SER A 107 -11.80 -3.87 -17.77
CA SER A 107 -12.03 -4.08 -19.20
C SER A 107 -13.39 -4.65 -19.56
N ILE A 108 -14.20 -5.05 -18.59
CA ILE A 108 -15.51 -5.67 -18.78
C ILE A 108 -16.56 -5.03 -17.85
N PRO A 109 -16.89 -3.74 -18.07
CA PRO A 109 -17.67 -2.92 -17.12
C PRO A 109 -19.04 -3.50 -16.78
N ASP A 110 -19.75 -4.12 -17.72
CA ASP A 110 -21.05 -4.72 -17.44
C ASP A 110 -20.95 -5.97 -16.53
N ALA A 111 -19.85 -6.72 -16.62
CA ALA A 111 -19.60 -7.82 -15.69
C ALA A 111 -19.18 -7.29 -14.32
N LEU A 112 -18.43 -6.19 -14.28
CA LEU A 112 -18.08 -5.50 -13.04
C LEU A 112 -19.34 -4.98 -12.33
N ASP A 113 -20.27 -4.38 -13.05
CA ASP A 113 -21.54 -3.87 -12.51
C ASP A 113 -22.36 -4.99 -11.87
N ARG A 114 -22.57 -6.11 -12.60
CA ARG A 114 -23.25 -7.29 -12.04
C ARG A 114 -22.57 -7.86 -10.79
N PHE A 115 -21.24 -7.97 -10.84
CA PHE A 115 -20.46 -8.43 -9.71
C PHE A 115 -20.64 -7.53 -8.48
N LEU A 116 -20.55 -6.20 -8.66
CA LEU A 116 -20.75 -5.24 -7.57
C LEU A 116 -22.17 -5.32 -7.01
N TYR A 117 -23.18 -5.42 -7.87
CA TYR A 117 -24.56 -5.60 -7.43
C TYR A 117 -24.68 -6.81 -6.47
N GLU A 118 -24.18 -7.98 -6.87
CA GLU A 118 -24.27 -9.20 -6.08
C GLU A 118 -23.53 -9.10 -4.72
N ILE A 119 -22.35 -8.49 -4.70
CA ILE A 119 -21.56 -8.40 -3.47
C ILE A 119 -22.10 -7.35 -2.51
N TYR A 120 -22.65 -6.22 -3.00
CA TYR A 120 -23.24 -5.21 -2.14
C TYR A 120 -24.57 -5.65 -1.54
N GLU A 121 -25.35 -6.47 -2.25
CA GLU A 121 -26.59 -7.06 -1.72
C GLU A 121 -26.36 -8.06 -0.59
N LYS A 122 -25.23 -8.80 -0.59
CA LYS A 122 -25.05 -9.98 0.26
C LYS A 122 -23.85 -9.90 1.21
N SER A 123 -23.02 -8.88 1.11
CA SER A 123 -21.81 -8.81 1.94
C SER A 123 -22.12 -8.59 3.42
N PRO A 124 -21.52 -9.37 4.33
CA PRO A 124 -21.67 -9.16 5.76
C PRO A 124 -20.86 -7.98 6.30
N VAL A 125 -20.01 -7.38 5.48
CA VAL A 125 -19.11 -6.29 5.84
C VAL A 125 -19.17 -5.15 4.82
N ARG A 126 -18.75 -3.95 5.23
CA ARG A 126 -18.65 -2.80 4.32
C ARG A 126 -17.55 -3.03 3.30
N ILE A 127 -17.74 -2.48 2.09
CA ILE A 127 -16.82 -2.67 0.99
C ILE A 127 -16.23 -1.32 0.58
N SER A 128 -14.91 -1.21 0.65
CA SER A 128 -14.13 -0.16 -0.01
C SER A 128 -13.50 -0.70 -1.29
N ILE A 129 -13.15 0.17 -2.23
CA ILE A 129 -12.54 -0.24 -3.50
C ILE A 129 -11.20 0.47 -3.67
N LYS A 130 -10.18 -0.27 -4.13
CA LYS A 130 -8.94 0.31 -4.64
C LYS A 130 -8.83 0.04 -6.12
N THR A 131 -8.85 1.09 -6.94
CA THR A 131 -8.98 1.01 -8.39
C THR A 131 -7.90 1.78 -9.15
N ARG A 132 -7.72 1.42 -10.43
CA ARG A 132 -7.19 2.29 -11.49
C ARG A 132 -8.34 2.91 -12.28
N ILE A 133 -8.02 3.75 -13.28
CA ILE A 133 -9.03 4.52 -14.04
C ILE A 133 -9.43 3.87 -15.37
N GLY A 134 -8.87 2.72 -15.70
CA GLY A 134 -9.14 1.98 -16.94
C GLY A 134 -7.93 1.16 -17.39
N ILE A 135 -8.00 0.63 -18.59
CA ILE A 135 -6.99 -0.24 -19.21
C ILE A 135 -6.17 0.54 -20.24
N GLU A 136 -6.83 1.04 -21.30
CA GLU A 136 -6.21 1.60 -22.50
C GLU A 136 -6.42 3.10 -22.64
N SER A 137 -7.56 3.64 -22.15
CA SER A 137 -7.94 5.03 -22.35
C SER A 137 -8.57 5.65 -21.10
N VAL A 138 -8.25 6.91 -20.83
CA VAL A 138 -8.86 7.71 -19.75
C VAL A 138 -10.38 7.86 -19.97
N ALA A 139 -10.86 7.78 -21.21
CA ALA A 139 -12.30 7.82 -21.51
C ALA A 139 -13.09 6.68 -20.86
N GLU A 140 -12.45 5.55 -20.55
CA GLU A 140 -13.08 4.42 -19.85
C GLU A 140 -13.54 4.81 -18.43
N TRP A 141 -12.89 5.82 -17.84
CA TRP A 141 -13.15 6.24 -16.46
C TRP A 141 -14.58 6.74 -16.24
N ALA A 142 -15.15 7.44 -17.20
CA ALA A 142 -16.53 7.92 -17.10
C ALA A 142 -17.52 6.76 -16.86
N ARG A 143 -17.40 5.68 -17.65
CA ARG A 143 -18.25 4.49 -17.50
C ARG A 143 -18.02 3.76 -16.17
N ILE A 144 -16.79 3.71 -15.71
CA ILE A 144 -16.44 3.09 -14.41
C ILE A 144 -17.03 3.91 -13.26
N LEU A 145 -16.97 5.24 -13.31
CA LEU A 145 -17.59 6.13 -12.32
C LEU A 145 -19.12 5.97 -12.27
N GLU A 146 -19.80 5.90 -13.42
CA GLU A 146 -21.25 5.62 -13.49
C GLU A 146 -21.61 4.32 -12.75
N ILE A 147 -20.77 3.30 -12.84
CA ILE A 147 -20.99 2.05 -12.11
C ILE A 147 -20.79 2.28 -10.61
N TYR A 148 -19.70 2.93 -10.20
CA TYR A 148 -19.42 3.16 -8.78
C TYR A 148 -20.48 4.02 -8.09
N GLN A 149 -21.11 4.97 -8.78
CA GLN A 149 -22.22 5.78 -8.26
C GLN A 149 -23.43 4.98 -7.78
N LYS A 150 -23.62 3.77 -8.28
CA LYS A 150 -24.78 2.92 -7.96
C LYS A 150 -24.67 2.25 -6.57
N TYR A 151 -23.45 2.21 -5.99
CA TYR A 151 -23.17 1.42 -4.81
C TYR A 151 -22.70 2.26 -3.61
N PRO A 152 -23.05 1.87 -2.35
CA PRO A 152 -22.65 2.58 -1.14
C PRO A 152 -21.20 2.24 -0.76
N LEU A 153 -20.25 2.78 -1.52
CA LEU A 153 -18.82 2.57 -1.28
C LEU A 153 -18.44 3.11 0.10
N ALA A 154 -17.84 2.27 0.96
CA ALA A 154 -17.30 2.73 2.22
C ALA A 154 -16.13 3.72 2.02
N GLU A 155 -15.39 3.57 0.93
CA GLU A 155 -14.29 4.43 0.50
C GLU A 155 -13.84 4.03 -0.92
N LEU A 156 -13.41 4.99 -1.74
CA LEU A 156 -12.80 4.72 -3.04
C LEU A 156 -11.36 5.26 -3.07
N ILE A 157 -10.40 4.36 -3.24
CA ILE A 157 -8.99 4.67 -3.35
C ILE A 157 -8.61 4.61 -4.83
N ILE A 158 -8.21 5.75 -5.38
CA ILE A 158 -7.99 5.90 -6.82
C ILE A 158 -6.49 6.05 -7.09
N HIS A 159 -5.94 5.11 -7.87
CA HIS A 159 -4.66 5.28 -8.53
C HIS A 159 -4.95 5.80 -9.93
N PRO A 160 -4.81 7.11 -10.18
CA PRO A 160 -5.27 7.71 -11.42
C PRO A 160 -4.28 7.48 -12.57
N ARG A 161 -4.09 6.21 -12.90
CA ARG A 161 -3.31 5.69 -14.03
C ARG A 161 -4.07 4.57 -14.70
N LEU A 162 -3.85 4.41 -16.00
CA LEU A 162 -4.31 3.25 -16.76
C LEU A 162 -3.50 2.00 -16.39
N GLN A 163 -4.08 0.82 -16.63
CA GLN A 163 -3.38 -0.45 -16.37
C GLN A 163 -2.07 -0.54 -17.17
N LYS A 164 -2.09 -0.19 -18.47
CA LYS A 164 -0.92 -0.26 -19.37
C LYS A 164 0.22 0.68 -19.00
N GLU A 165 -0.06 1.73 -18.24
CA GLU A 165 0.94 2.71 -17.81
C GLU A 165 1.81 2.20 -16.67
N PHE A 166 1.39 1.18 -15.95
CA PHE A 166 2.07 0.67 -14.75
C PHE A 166 2.40 1.78 -13.76
N TYR A 167 3.65 2.30 -13.80
CA TYR A 167 4.18 3.36 -12.93
C TYR A 167 5.05 4.36 -13.72
N GLN A 168 4.99 4.36 -15.05
CA GLN A 168 5.93 5.08 -15.91
C GLN A 168 5.51 6.51 -16.22
N TYR A 169 4.21 6.80 -16.27
CA TYR A 169 3.67 8.11 -16.64
C TYR A 169 3.19 8.87 -15.40
N GLN A 170 2.96 10.18 -15.57
CA GLN A 170 2.35 10.99 -14.50
C GLN A 170 0.90 10.54 -14.25
N PRO A 171 0.44 10.57 -12.98
CA PRO A 171 -0.96 10.32 -12.67
C PRO A 171 -1.89 11.35 -13.34
N HIS A 172 -3.02 10.90 -13.84
CA HIS A 172 -4.07 11.72 -14.45
C HIS A 172 -4.91 12.38 -13.35
N ALA A 173 -4.48 13.55 -12.84
CA ALA A 173 -5.16 14.22 -11.72
C ALA A 173 -6.61 14.61 -12.06
N GLU A 174 -6.89 14.94 -13.34
CA GLU A 174 -8.23 15.20 -13.87
C GLU A 174 -9.21 14.03 -13.66
N ALA A 175 -8.71 12.80 -13.63
CA ALA A 175 -9.54 11.64 -13.32
C ALA A 175 -9.93 11.59 -11.83
N PHE A 176 -9.10 12.09 -10.93
CA PHE A 176 -9.46 12.23 -9.53
C PHE A 176 -10.47 13.37 -9.33
N GLU A 177 -10.29 14.50 -10.01
CA GLU A 177 -11.27 15.62 -10.02
C GLU A 177 -12.65 15.15 -10.49
N ALA A 178 -12.69 14.37 -11.57
CA ALA A 178 -13.94 13.79 -12.06
C ALA A 178 -14.62 12.89 -11.02
N ALA A 179 -13.84 12.11 -10.27
CA ALA A 179 -14.38 11.28 -9.18
C ALA A 179 -14.92 12.12 -8.02
N VAL A 180 -14.26 13.22 -7.65
CA VAL A 180 -14.77 14.17 -6.63
C VAL A 180 -16.12 14.73 -7.04
N ALA A 181 -16.28 15.14 -8.28
CA ALA A 181 -17.54 15.64 -8.80
C ALA A 181 -18.64 14.56 -8.87
N ALA A 182 -18.28 13.35 -9.30
CA ALA A 182 -19.22 12.25 -9.49
C ALA A 182 -19.67 11.58 -8.17
N LEU A 183 -18.86 11.62 -7.12
CA LEU A 183 -19.04 10.89 -5.86
C LEU A 183 -18.93 11.80 -4.62
N PRO A 184 -19.76 12.87 -4.52
CA PRO A 184 -19.61 13.91 -3.49
C PRO A 184 -19.78 13.40 -2.04
N HIS A 185 -20.44 12.27 -1.86
CA HIS A 185 -20.69 11.67 -0.53
C HIS A 185 -19.79 10.47 -0.21
N THR A 186 -18.97 10.03 -1.17
CA THR A 186 -18.05 8.90 -0.97
C THR A 186 -16.69 9.42 -0.49
N PRO A 187 -16.14 8.88 0.61
CA PRO A 187 -14.77 9.19 0.99
C PRO A 187 -13.78 8.79 -0.13
N LEU A 188 -13.05 9.75 -0.67
CA LEU A 188 -12.06 9.52 -1.73
C LEU A 188 -10.64 9.57 -1.18
N CYS A 189 -9.78 8.68 -1.65
CA CYS A 189 -8.38 8.63 -1.28
C CYS A 189 -7.51 8.65 -2.54
N TYR A 190 -6.60 9.63 -2.64
CA TYR A 190 -5.65 9.72 -3.74
C TYR A 190 -4.48 8.75 -3.52
N ASN A 191 -4.11 8.00 -4.55
CA ASN A 191 -2.96 7.10 -4.53
C ASN A 191 -2.11 7.27 -5.81
N GLY A 192 -1.08 8.10 -5.77
CA GLY A 192 -0.16 8.29 -6.91
C GLY A 192 1.06 9.13 -6.54
N ASP A 193 2.25 8.62 -6.79
CA ASP A 193 3.58 9.25 -6.79
C ASP A 193 3.90 10.27 -5.66
N ILE A 194 3.35 10.06 -4.48
CA ILE A 194 3.75 10.82 -3.30
C ILE A 194 5.02 10.16 -2.75
N VAL A 195 6.17 10.77 -3.04
CA VAL A 195 7.49 10.25 -2.66
C VAL A 195 8.32 11.26 -1.85
N SER A 196 7.84 12.49 -1.71
CA SER A 196 8.49 13.57 -0.98
C SER A 196 7.46 14.61 -0.54
N LYS A 197 7.86 15.53 0.34
CA LYS A 197 7.08 16.72 0.71
C LYS A 197 6.70 17.54 -0.52
N LYS A 198 7.66 17.79 -1.41
CA LYS A 198 7.43 18.54 -2.66
C LYS A 198 6.37 17.90 -3.55
N SER A 199 6.42 16.55 -3.74
CA SER A 199 5.40 15.87 -4.55
C SER A 199 4.00 15.93 -3.93
N TYR A 200 3.92 15.99 -2.60
CA TYR A 200 2.66 16.20 -1.89
C TYR A 200 2.15 17.64 -2.01
N GLU A 201 3.01 18.64 -1.87
CA GLU A 201 2.66 20.06 -2.08
C GLU A 201 2.16 20.29 -3.51
N THR A 202 2.86 19.76 -4.52
CA THR A 202 2.40 19.79 -5.93
C THR A 202 1.03 19.14 -6.13
N LEU A 203 0.75 18.05 -5.39
CA LEU A 203 -0.58 17.44 -5.41
C LEU A 203 -1.64 18.38 -4.83
N LEU A 204 -1.38 19.03 -3.70
CA LEU A 204 -2.33 19.94 -3.06
C LEU A 204 -2.57 21.21 -3.86
N ASP A 205 -1.57 21.74 -4.58
CA ASP A 205 -1.73 22.88 -5.49
C ASP A 205 -2.76 22.57 -6.59
N ARG A 206 -2.81 21.31 -7.03
CA ARG A 206 -3.75 20.85 -8.06
C ARG A 206 -5.07 20.32 -7.50
N LEU A 207 -5.02 19.61 -6.37
CA LEU A 207 -6.15 18.93 -5.73
C LEU A 207 -6.28 19.34 -4.25
N PRO A 208 -6.57 20.62 -3.95
CA PRO A 208 -6.55 21.17 -2.59
C PRO A 208 -7.55 20.50 -1.64
N GLN A 209 -8.61 19.89 -2.18
CA GLN A 209 -9.63 19.18 -1.40
C GLN A 209 -9.21 17.77 -0.96
N THR A 210 -8.00 17.32 -1.30
CA THR A 210 -7.53 15.96 -0.97
C THR A 210 -7.22 15.86 0.53
N ASP A 211 -8.08 15.17 1.27
CA ASP A 211 -7.95 14.97 2.73
C ASP A 211 -7.40 13.58 3.10
N ARG A 212 -7.30 12.66 2.12
CA ARG A 212 -6.79 11.29 2.27
C ARG A 212 -5.84 10.93 1.16
N ILE A 213 -4.69 10.39 1.54
CA ILE A 213 -3.67 9.92 0.61
C ILE A 213 -3.23 8.51 0.98
N MET A 214 -2.96 7.69 -0.04
CA MET A 214 -2.36 6.37 0.13
C MET A 214 -0.97 6.37 -0.51
N ILE A 215 0.03 5.95 0.26
CA ILE A 215 1.43 5.95 -0.17
C ILE A 215 1.96 4.50 -0.18
N GLY A 216 2.58 4.10 -1.27
CA GLY A 216 3.26 2.81 -1.40
C GLY A 216 4.78 3.01 -1.42
N ARG A 217 5.34 3.12 -2.61
CA ARG A 217 6.79 3.22 -2.84
C ARG A 217 7.46 4.34 -2.05
N GLY A 218 6.80 5.48 -1.85
CA GLY A 218 7.35 6.60 -1.09
C GLY A 218 7.70 6.21 0.35
N ILE A 219 6.82 5.46 1.03
CA ILE A 219 7.07 4.96 2.40
C ILE A 219 8.15 3.88 2.41
N LEU A 220 8.18 2.99 1.41
CA LEU A 220 9.21 1.94 1.33
C LEU A 220 10.62 2.51 1.11
N LYS A 221 10.70 3.65 0.41
CA LYS A 221 11.96 4.37 0.13
C LYS A 221 12.36 5.31 1.27
N ASN A 222 11.39 5.93 1.91
CA ASN A 222 11.57 6.82 3.04
C ASN A 222 10.50 6.53 4.11
N PRO A 223 10.77 5.66 5.07
CA PRO A 223 9.81 5.34 6.12
C PRO A 223 9.39 6.53 7.00
N ALA A 224 10.19 7.59 7.08
CA ALA A 224 9.84 8.80 7.82
C ALA A 224 8.91 9.76 7.04
N LEU A 225 8.60 9.48 5.77
CA LEU A 225 7.79 10.36 4.90
C LEU A 225 6.43 10.75 5.53
N PRO A 226 5.64 9.87 6.13
CA PRO A 226 4.37 10.27 6.78
C PRO A 226 4.54 11.30 7.87
N ALA A 227 5.59 11.20 8.70
CA ALA A 227 5.89 12.19 9.73
C ALA A 227 6.26 13.54 9.12
N GLN A 228 7.09 13.54 8.06
CA GLN A 228 7.48 14.75 7.32
C GLN A 228 6.27 15.45 6.69
N LEU A 229 5.31 14.69 6.14
CA LEU A 229 4.09 15.25 5.52
C LEU A 229 3.13 15.87 6.55
N ARG A 230 3.02 15.31 7.76
CA ARG A 230 2.15 15.85 8.82
C ARG A 230 2.58 17.20 9.33
N GLN A 231 3.85 17.53 9.25
CA GLN A 231 4.39 18.85 9.65
C GLN A 231 4.03 19.96 8.65
N CYS A 232 3.57 19.60 7.45
CA CYS A 232 3.25 20.56 6.40
C CYS A 232 1.82 21.12 6.47
N THR A 233 0.96 20.64 7.38
CA THR A 233 -0.43 21.11 7.45
C THR A 233 -0.55 22.26 8.48
N PRO A 234 -1.10 23.45 8.08
CA PRO A 234 -1.24 24.62 8.97
C PRO A 234 -2.12 24.37 10.21
N GLU A 235 -2.94 23.33 10.19
CA GLU A 235 -3.93 23.01 11.22
C GLU A 235 -3.55 21.80 12.08
N CYS A 236 -2.28 21.46 12.18
CA CYS A 236 -1.86 20.33 13.01
C CYS A 236 -2.08 20.65 14.51
N THR A 237 -3.27 20.38 15.02
CA THR A 237 -3.61 20.30 16.45
C THR A 237 -3.21 18.95 17.06
N CYS A 238 -2.21 18.28 16.49
CA CYS A 238 -1.69 17.05 17.08
C CYS A 238 -1.15 17.34 18.49
N PRO A 239 -1.37 16.42 19.45
CA PRO A 239 -0.76 16.56 20.78
C PRO A 239 0.75 16.77 20.60
N LYS A 240 1.31 17.71 21.36
CA LYS A 240 2.71 18.16 21.34
C LYS A 240 3.73 17.09 21.79
N GLU A 241 3.42 15.82 21.65
CA GLU A 241 4.46 14.80 21.71
C GLU A 241 5.20 14.87 20.38
N PRO A 242 6.50 15.16 20.37
CA PRO A 242 7.29 15.15 19.15
C PRO A 242 7.14 13.74 18.52
N LEU A 243 6.54 13.67 17.34
CA LEU A 243 6.57 12.45 16.54
C LEU A 243 8.02 11.99 16.51
N LYS A 244 8.30 10.77 16.95
CA LYS A 244 9.62 10.24 17.32
C LYS A 244 10.73 10.41 16.27
N THR A 245 10.41 10.91 15.05
CA THR A 245 11.43 11.09 14.01
C THR A 245 11.05 12.21 13.03
N GLU A 246 11.43 13.43 13.33
CA GLU A 246 11.42 14.54 12.35
C GLU A 246 12.32 14.25 11.13
N PHE A 247 13.38 13.46 11.34
CA PHE A 247 14.31 13.00 10.32
C PHE A 247 14.51 11.49 10.44
N LEU A 248 14.71 10.83 9.32
CA LEU A 248 15.09 9.43 9.28
C LEU A 248 16.44 9.27 10.00
N LYS A 249 16.47 8.52 11.11
CA LYS A 249 17.69 8.22 11.86
C LYS A 249 18.20 6.84 11.46
N ILE A 250 19.50 6.72 11.33
CA ILE A 250 20.15 5.47 10.88
C ILE A 250 19.90 4.33 11.85
N GLU A 251 19.89 4.62 13.17
CA GLU A 251 19.63 3.66 14.23
C GLU A 251 18.19 3.14 14.17
N THR A 252 17.21 4.04 13.95
CA THR A 252 15.81 3.67 13.82
C THR A 252 15.58 2.84 12.55
N LEU A 253 16.23 3.20 11.44
CA LEU A 253 16.11 2.45 10.20
C LEU A 253 16.74 1.07 10.32
N LYS A 254 17.87 0.95 11.06
CA LYS A 254 18.50 -0.32 11.33
C LYS A 254 17.63 -1.21 12.23
N ALA A 255 17.09 -0.67 13.31
CA ALA A 255 16.20 -1.40 14.21
C ALA A 255 14.93 -1.89 13.48
N PHE A 256 14.34 -1.06 12.64
CA PHE A 256 13.22 -1.42 11.76
C PHE A 256 13.58 -2.56 10.80
N HIS A 257 14.74 -2.48 10.14
CA HIS A 257 15.22 -3.55 9.26
C HIS A 257 15.43 -4.86 10.03
N ASP A 258 16.06 -4.79 11.20
CA ASP A 258 16.39 -5.96 12.00
C ASP A 258 15.11 -6.65 12.53
N GLU A 259 14.11 -5.89 12.98
CA GLU A 259 12.80 -6.43 13.39
C GLU A 259 12.08 -7.16 12.24
N ILE A 260 12.13 -6.61 11.02
CA ILE A 260 11.56 -7.29 9.84
C ILE A 260 12.32 -8.59 9.55
N PHE A 261 13.65 -8.55 9.61
CA PHE A 261 14.48 -9.73 9.39
C PHE A 261 14.15 -10.84 10.40
N GLU A 262 14.12 -10.52 11.69
CA GLU A 262 13.79 -11.45 12.77
C GLU A 262 12.37 -12.03 12.59
N GLY A 263 11.40 -11.19 12.24
CA GLY A 263 10.05 -11.62 11.95
C GLY A 263 9.97 -12.64 10.81
N TYR A 264 10.70 -12.43 9.72
CA TYR A 264 10.75 -13.40 8.62
C TYR A 264 11.56 -14.64 8.98
N ALA A 265 12.68 -14.51 9.69
CA ALA A 265 13.50 -15.65 10.13
C ALA A 265 12.72 -16.59 11.06
N ALA A 266 11.86 -16.04 11.93
CA ALA A 266 11.00 -16.83 12.81
C ALA A 266 9.85 -17.54 12.07
N GLN A 267 9.38 -17.00 10.93
CA GLN A 267 8.20 -17.51 10.22
C GLN A 267 8.53 -18.44 9.04
N MET A 268 9.71 -18.30 8.47
CA MET A 268 10.08 -19.01 7.23
C MET A 268 11.02 -20.20 7.52
N PRO A 269 10.84 -21.31 6.81
CA PRO A 269 11.72 -22.47 6.96
C PRO A 269 13.04 -22.19 6.24
N GLY A 270 14.11 -21.92 7.00
CA GLY A 270 15.46 -21.76 6.49
C GLY A 270 15.81 -20.36 5.96
N GLU A 271 17.08 -20.19 5.60
CA GLU A 271 17.67 -18.88 5.30
C GLU A 271 17.23 -18.32 3.93
N THR A 272 17.15 -19.16 2.90
CA THR A 272 16.87 -18.73 1.52
C THR A 272 15.56 -17.96 1.37
N PRO A 273 14.39 -18.42 1.89
CA PRO A 273 13.14 -17.68 1.78
C PRO A 273 13.18 -16.35 2.51
N THR A 274 13.80 -16.29 3.70
CA THR A 274 13.98 -15.06 4.47
C THR A 274 14.83 -14.06 3.69
N LEU A 275 15.98 -14.48 3.18
CA LEU A 275 16.87 -13.64 2.38
C LEU A 275 16.20 -13.13 1.12
N PHE A 276 15.34 -13.93 0.48
CA PHE A 276 14.57 -13.50 -0.68
C PHE A 276 13.67 -12.31 -0.31
N LYS A 277 12.93 -12.41 0.81
CA LYS A 277 12.07 -11.33 1.31
C LYS A 277 12.87 -10.07 1.66
N MET A 278 13.97 -10.23 2.33
CA MET A 278 14.81 -9.07 2.70
C MET A 278 15.44 -8.41 1.46
N LYS A 279 15.84 -9.16 0.46
CA LYS A 279 16.35 -8.61 -0.82
C LYS A 279 15.27 -7.86 -1.59
N ASP A 280 14.02 -8.31 -1.56
CA ASP A 280 12.88 -7.58 -2.14
C ASP A 280 12.68 -6.23 -1.41
N LEU A 281 12.76 -6.21 -0.07
CA LEU A 281 12.68 -4.97 0.71
C LEU A 281 13.81 -4.00 0.34
N TRP A 282 15.04 -4.49 0.18
CA TRP A 282 16.20 -3.67 -0.20
C TRP A 282 16.07 -3.01 -1.58
N THR A 283 15.20 -3.49 -2.45
CA THR A 283 14.90 -2.84 -3.73
C THR A 283 14.36 -1.42 -3.54
N TYR A 284 13.70 -1.16 -2.42
CA TYR A 284 13.17 0.15 -2.06
C TYR A 284 13.99 0.83 -0.96
N LEU A 285 14.28 0.12 0.11
CA LEU A 285 14.93 0.68 1.29
C LEU A 285 16.33 1.24 0.99
N SER A 286 17.02 0.70 -0.02
CA SER A 286 18.31 1.23 -0.47
C SER A 286 18.26 2.69 -0.94
N GLU A 287 17.11 3.18 -1.39
CA GLU A 287 16.94 4.57 -1.80
C GLU A 287 16.93 5.56 -0.60
N SER A 288 16.90 5.07 0.63
CA SER A 288 17.14 5.89 1.83
C SER A 288 18.61 6.29 2.00
N PHE A 289 19.54 5.69 1.27
CA PHE A 289 20.99 5.87 1.44
C PHE A 289 21.64 6.55 0.23
N ALA A 290 22.62 7.41 0.51
CA ALA A 290 23.49 7.97 -0.52
C ALA A 290 24.48 6.90 -1.03
N ALA A 291 24.56 6.71 -2.35
CA ALA A 291 25.49 5.80 -3.03
C ALA A 291 25.57 4.35 -2.50
N PRO A 292 24.44 3.65 -2.29
CA PRO A 292 24.44 2.31 -1.66
C PRO A 292 24.90 1.17 -2.56
N ASP A 293 25.16 1.40 -3.85
CA ASP A 293 25.30 0.38 -4.91
C ASP A 293 26.32 -0.71 -4.60
N LYS A 294 27.50 -0.34 -4.06
CA LYS A 294 28.56 -1.28 -3.71
C LYS A 294 28.10 -2.29 -2.65
N HIS A 295 27.40 -1.80 -1.63
CA HIS A 295 26.91 -2.60 -0.51
C HIS A 295 25.66 -3.40 -0.92
N LEU A 296 24.78 -2.78 -1.70
CA LEU A 296 23.58 -3.43 -2.24
C LEU A 296 23.91 -4.65 -3.12
N LYS A 297 24.99 -4.57 -3.93
CA LYS A 297 25.49 -5.72 -4.69
C LYS A 297 25.90 -6.89 -3.78
N LYS A 298 26.51 -6.62 -2.61
CA LYS A 298 26.87 -7.65 -1.63
C LYS A 298 25.62 -8.24 -0.96
N ILE A 299 24.67 -7.41 -0.54
CA ILE A 299 23.38 -7.83 0.04
C ILE A 299 22.64 -8.77 -0.94
N ARG A 300 22.55 -8.39 -2.22
CA ARG A 300 21.90 -9.20 -3.25
C ARG A 300 22.58 -10.55 -3.51
N LYS A 301 23.90 -10.64 -3.34
CA LYS A 301 24.68 -11.86 -3.55
C LYS A 301 24.75 -12.78 -2.32
N ALA A 302 24.43 -12.27 -1.13
CA ALA A 302 24.48 -13.05 0.11
C ALA A 302 23.63 -14.33 -0.01
N SER A 303 24.19 -15.47 0.34
CA SER A 303 23.57 -16.79 0.24
C SER A 303 23.15 -17.37 1.60
N ASN A 304 23.65 -16.79 2.69
CA ASN A 304 23.36 -17.16 4.07
C ASN A 304 23.23 -15.92 4.97
N TYR A 305 22.73 -16.12 6.20
CA TYR A 305 22.53 -15.04 7.16
C TYR A 305 23.83 -14.31 7.54
N THR A 306 24.93 -15.03 7.69
CA THR A 306 26.23 -14.44 8.06
C THR A 306 26.69 -13.44 7.00
N GLU A 307 26.71 -13.83 5.73
CA GLU A 307 27.08 -12.94 4.61
C GLU A 307 26.14 -11.74 4.52
N TYR A 308 24.84 -11.98 4.72
CA TYR A 308 23.81 -10.95 4.66
C TYR A 308 24.02 -9.91 5.76
N HIS A 309 24.18 -10.33 7.03
CA HIS A 309 24.40 -9.42 8.15
C HIS A 309 25.70 -8.63 8.03
N ILE A 310 26.78 -9.25 7.55
CA ILE A 310 28.05 -8.55 7.29
C ILE A 310 27.81 -7.44 6.26
N ALA A 311 27.14 -7.75 5.13
CA ALA A 311 26.89 -6.78 4.07
C ALA A 311 25.99 -5.63 4.53
N VAL A 312 24.93 -5.94 5.30
CA VAL A 312 23.99 -4.96 5.86
C VAL A 312 24.68 -4.05 6.89
N ASN A 313 25.45 -4.62 7.83
CA ASN A 313 26.18 -3.84 8.84
C ASN A 313 27.22 -2.91 8.20
N HIS A 314 27.89 -3.33 7.12
CA HIS A 314 28.77 -2.45 6.36
C HIS A 314 27.99 -1.29 5.72
N LEU A 315 26.80 -1.53 5.13
CA LEU A 315 25.98 -0.50 4.55
C LEU A 315 25.58 0.55 5.61
N PHE A 316 25.02 0.10 6.74
CA PHE A 316 24.58 1.00 7.82
C PHE A 316 25.73 1.79 8.48
N ARG A 317 26.97 1.28 8.44
CA ARG A 317 28.14 1.96 8.99
C ARG A 317 28.80 2.92 8.01
N GLU A 318 28.79 2.63 6.72
CA GLU A 318 29.60 3.31 5.72
C GLU A 318 28.80 4.26 4.82
N CYS A 319 27.46 4.07 4.72
CA CYS A 319 26.60 4.93 3.90
C CYS A 319 25.87 5.95 4.77
N GLU A 320 25.84 7.18 4.30
CA GLU A 320 25.00 8.23 4.87
C GLU A 320 23.56 8.08 4.37
N LEU A 321 22.58 8.51 5.18
CA LEU A 321 21.21 8.63 4.73
C LEU A 321 21.10 9.78 3.72
N CYS A 322 20.26 9.58 2.70
CA CYS A 322 19.89 10.68 1.82
C CYS A 322 19.32 11.82 2.66
N PRO A 323 19.82 13.06 2.50
CA PRO A 323 19.17 14.21 3.11
C PRO A 323 17.71 14.24 2.63
N ALA A 324 16.78 14.58 3.54
CA ALA A 324 15.44 14.90 3.11
C ALA A 324 15.57 15.93 1.96
N PRO A 325 14.91 15.73 0.79
CA PRO A 325 15.06 16.65 -0.31
C PRO A 325 14.78 18.06 0.22
N SER A 326 15.84 18.89 0.26
CA SER A 326 15.75 20.28 0.65
C SER A 326 14.71 20.92 -0.25
N SER A 327 13.77 21.63 0.32
CA SER A 327 12.88 22.51 -0.45
C SER A 327 13.76 23.37 -1.33
N PRO A 328 13.45 23.52 -2.63
CA PRO A 328 14.16 24.47 -3.47
C PRO A 328 14.00 25.88 -2.95
#